data_6f5c6602e3b7938715516ef722b1c5e3
#
_entry.id   6f5c6602e3b7938715516ef722b1c5e3
#
_cell.length_a   1.000
_cell.length_b   1.000
_cell.length_c   1.000
_cell.angle_alpha   90.00
_cell.angle_beta   90.00
_cell.angle_gamma   90.00
#
_symmetry.space_group_name_H-M   'P 1'
#
loop_
_entity.id
_entity.type
_entity.pdbx_description
1 polymer ?
#
loop_
_entity_poly.entity_id
_entity_poly.type
_entity_poly.pdbx_seq_one_letter_code
_entity_poly.pdbx_strand_id
1 'polypeptide(L)'
;HESVKYVDYKEDIYVGYRYFETIPGADKAVNYPFGYGLSYTTFERALVSAEEKQGVIRVRVNVTNTGKYPGKEVMQLYAQAPQGVLGKAKRVLAAFEKTRLLAQGETQLLTLEAPVAQLASYDDLGKIQKSAYVLEKGKYQFYLGTSVRETEQVFCFTMPEDTVTEQLTAKLVPTSLAERMLSDGSFEKLPQSEPNDPDYSAIKRVPREESDGFSPAVRALPGHQIWSQPYKKDA
;
A
#
# COMPACT_ATOMS: atom_id res chain seq x y z
N HIS A 1 -9.60 0.91 23.82
CA HIS A 1 -8.82 -0.33 23.72
C HIS A 1 -9.43 -1.35 24.69
N GLU A 2 -9.94 -2.44 24.14
CA GLU A 2 -10.55 -3.52 24.94
C GLU A 2 -9.50 -4.41 25.61
N SER A 3 -8.24 -4.34 25.14
CA SER A 3 -7.13 -5.12 25.70
C SER A 3 -5.85 -4.28 25.76
N VAL A 4 -5.03 -4.54 26.80
CA VAL A 4 -3.66 -4.02 26.90
C VAL A 4 -2.63 -4.94 26.23
N LYS A 5 -3.05 -6.12 25.75
CA LYS A 5 -2.18 -7.17 25.21
C LYS A 5 -2.13 -7.17 23.69
N TYR A 6 -3.23 -6.78 23.02
CA TYR A 6 -3.36 -6.78 21.55
C TYR A 6 -4.33 -5.72 21.09
N VAL A 7 -4.30 -5.43 19.79
CA VAL A 7 -5.24 -4.54 19.09
C VAL A 7 -5.78 -5.28 17.89
N ASP A 8 -7.10 -5.29 17.72
CA ASP A 8 -7.77 -5.84 16.55
C ASP A 8 -7.91 -4.74 15.49
N TYR A 9 -7.32 -4.98 14.31
CA TYR A 9 -7.44 -4.11 13.15
C TYR A 9 -8.58 -4.56 12.26
N LYS A 10 -9.81 -4.15 12.61
CA LYS A 10 -11.03 -4.51 11.88
C LYS A 10 -11.13 -3.85 10.50
N GLU A 11 -10.39 -2.78 10.27
CA GLU A 11 -10.31 -2.06 9.01
C GLU A 11 -9.62 -2.83 7.88
N ASP A 12 -8.91 -3.93 8.22
CA ASP A 12 -8.25 -4.83 7.27
C ASP A 12 -7.35 -4.07 6.26
N ILE A 13 -7.58 -4.23 4.96
CA ILE A 13 -6.82 -3.57 3.90
C ILE A 13 -7.14 -2.08 3.73
N TYR A 14 -8.22 -1.60 4.37
CA TYR A 14 -8.71 -0.22 4.24
C TYR A 14 -8.01 0.70 5.23
N VAL A 15 -6.72 0.98 5.01
CA VAL A 15 -5.88 1.82 5.85
C VAL A 15 -5.37 3.01 5.05
N GLY A 16 -5.31 4.19 5.69
CA GLY A 16 -4.83 5.42 5.07
C GLY A 16 -5.64 5.82 3.84
N TYR A 17 -4.98 6.16 2.73
CA TYR A 17 -5.67 6.57 1.50
C TYR A 17 -6.57 5.47 0.93
N ARG A 18 -6.26 4.19 1.16
CA ARG A 18 -7.10 3.07 0.71
C ARG A 18 -8.49 3.13 1.35
N TYR A 19 -8.58 3.50 2.62
CA TYR A 19 -9.84 3.78 3.31
C TYR A 19 -10.54 4.98 2.68
N PHE A 20 -9.87 6.12 2.66
CA PHE A 20 -10.47 7.39 2.23
C PHE A 20 -10.90 7.41 0.76
N GLU A 21 -10.22 6.67 -0.10
CA GLU A 21 -10.59 6.59 -1.52
C GLU A 21 -11.61 5.48 -1.83
N THR A 22 -11.85 4.55 -0.87
CA THR A 22 -12.74 3.40 -1.10
C THR A 22 -14.09 3.55 -0.40
N ILE A 23 -14.07 3.89 0.90
CA ILE A 23 -15.30 3.92 1.71
C ILE A 23 -16.16 5.11 1.31
N PRO A 24 -17.47 4.90 1.03
CA PRO A 24 -18.36 5.96 0.57
C PRO A 24 -18.39 7.16 1.52
N GLY A 25 -18.10 8.35 0.98
CA GLY A 25 -18.14 9.61 1.73
C GLY A 25 -16.91 9.89 2.61
N ALA A 26 -15.99 8.95 2.79
CA ALA A 26 -14.77 9.15 3.56
C ALA A 26 -13.81 10.15 2.90
N ASP A 27 -13.87 10.26 1.57
CA ASP A 27 -13.08 11.20 0.76
C ASP A 27 -13.23 12.67 1.18
N LYS A 28 -14.38 13.02 1.74
CA LYS A 28 -14.70 14.38 2.20
C LYS A 28 -13.89 14.81 3.43
N ALA A 29 -13.35 13.87 4.19
CA ALA A 29 -12.52 14.15 5.37
C ALA A 29 -11.05 14.43 5.01
N VAL A 30 -10.66 14.33 3.73
CA VAL A 30 -9.28 14.46 3.28
C VAL A 30 -9.01 15.88 2.77
N ASN A 31 -8.13 16.61 3.45
CA ASN A 31 -7.68 17.93 3.00
C ASN A 31 -6.69 17.83 1.83
N TYR A 32 -5.75 16.88 1.89
CA TYR A 32 -4.74 16.64 0.87
C TYR A 32 -4.71 15.15 0.52
N PRO A 33 -4.98 14.77 -0.75
CA PRO A 33 -5.00 13.38 -1.15
C PRO A 33 -3.59 12.77 -1.09
N PHE A 34 -3.52 11.45 -0.97
CA PHE A 34 -2.25 10.74 -1.00
C PHE A 34 -1.46 11.05 -2.28
N GLY A 35 -0.18 11.33 -2.11
CA GLY A 35 0.71 11.72 -3.20
C GLY A 35 0.70 13.22 -3.51
N TYR A 36 -0.24 14.00 -2.95
CA TYR A 36 -0.25 15.46 -3.12
C TYR A 36 1.06 16.10 -2.67
N GLY A 37 1.53 17.05 -3.44
CA GLY A 37 2.72 17.84 -3.11
C GLY A 37 2.66 19.22 -3.74
N LEU A 38 3.46 20.13 -3.21
CA LEU A 38 3.67 21.47 -3.76
C LEU A 38 5.05 21.58 -4.39
N SER A 39 5.16 22.36 -5.45
CA SER A 39 6.43 22.67 -6.11
C SER A 39 6.52 24.15 -6.38
N TYR A 40 7.76 24.69 -6.41
CA TYR A 40 8.04 26.05 -6.86
C TYR A 40 8.10 26.18 -8.38
N THR A 41 7.91 25.07 -9.09
CA THR A 41 7.88 25.01 -10.55
C THR A 41 6.71 24.17 -11.03
N THR A 42 6.46 24.15 -12.33
CA THR A 42 5.38 23.39 -12.96
C THR A 42 5.95 22.32 -13.89
N PHE A 43 5.22 21.22 -14.03
CA PHE A 43 5.61 20.12 -14.91
C PHE A 43 4.49 19.76 -15.86
N GLU A 44 4.88 19.42 -17.09
CA GLU A 44 4.01 18.79 -18.08
C GLU A 44 4.39 17.32 -18.20
N ARG A 45 3.40 16.46 -18.38
CA ARG A 45 3.56 15.03 -18.58
C ARG A 45 2.96 14.59 -19.91
N ALA A 46 3.70 13.79 -20.67
CA ALA A 46 3.24 13.23 -21.94
C ALA A 46 3.46 11.72 -21.94
N LEU A 47 2.36 10.96 -21.99
CA LEU A 47 2.43 9.49 -22.09
C LEU A 47 3.13 9.11 -23.40
N VAL A 48 4.14 8.24 -23.29
CA VAL A 48 4.87 7.70 -24.44
C VAL A 48 4.32 6.33 -24.84
N SER A 49 4.18 5.43 -23.85
CA SER A 49 3.60 4.11 -24.05
C SER A 49 3.09 3.53 -22.73
N ALA A 50 2.10 2.65 -22.85
CA ALA A 50 1.63 1.80 -21.75
C ALA A 50 1.29 0.42 -22.31
N GLU A 51 1.92 -0.60 -21.76
CA GLU A 51 1.78 -1.98 -22.24
C GLU A 51 1.87 -2.98 -21.09
N GLU A 52 1.30 -4.17 -21.31
CA GLU A 52 1.57 -5.36 -20.51
C GLU A 52 2.49 -6.28 -21.31
N LYS A 53 3.58 -6.72 -20.70
CA LYS A 53 4.49 -7.67 -21.30
C LYS A 53 5.08 -8.59 -20.22
N GLN A 54 4.91 -9.89 -20.42
CA GLN A 54 5.44 -10.93 -19.54
C GLN A 54 5.02 -10.75 -18.06
N GLY A 55 3.77 -10.38 -17.83
CA GLY A 55 3.23 -10.18 -16.49
C GLY A 55 3.66 -8.87 -15.81
N VAL A 56 4.23 -7.92 -16.56
CA VAL A 56 4.64 -6.61 -16.04
C VAL A 56 3.93 -5.52 -16.83
N ILE A 57 3.25 -4.63 -16.13
CA ILE A 57 2.73 -3.39 -16.68
C ILE A 57 3.88 -2.39 -16.74
N ARG A 58 4.17 -1.91 -17.93
CA ARG A 58 5.20 -0.90 -18.16
C ARG A 58 4.58 0.36 -18.71
N VAL A 59 4.77 1.47 -18.01
CA VAL A 59 4.30 2.81 -18.43
C VAL A 59 5.52 3.71 -18.61
N ARG A 60 5.62 4.33 -19.77
CA ARG A 60 6.68 5.30 -20.10
C ARG A 60 6.07 6.67 -20.29
N VAL A 61 6.63 7.67 -19.61
CA VAL A 61 6.13 9.04 -19.60
C VAL A 61 7.28 10.04 -19.67
N ASN A 62 7.16 11.02 -20.55
CA ASN A 62 8.04 12.19 -20.55
C ASN A 62 7.52 13.20 -19.52
N VAL A 63 8.42 13.68 -18.66
CA VAL A 63 8.16 14.75 -17.70
C VAL A 63 9.04 15.94 -18.04
N THR A 64 8.43 17.08 -18.32
CA THR A 64 9.11 18.32 -18.70
C THR A 64 8.88 19.37 -17.62
N ASN A 65 9.94 20.02 -17.16
CA ASN A 65 9.82 21.18 -16.30
C ASN A 65 9.46 22.41 -17.15
N THR A 66 8.21 22.85 -17.04
CA THR A 66 7.67 24.01 -17.79
C THR A 66 7.75 25.32 -17.00
N GLY A 67 8.10 25.24 -15.70
CA GLY A 67 8.22 26.41 -14.85
C GLY A 67 9.60 27.04 -14.87
N LYS A 68 9.78 28.10 -14.09
CA LYS A 68 11.02 28.92 -14.08
C LYS A 68 12.15 28.38 -13.24
N TYR A 69 11.84 27.55 -12.23
CA TYR A 69 12.81 27.08 -11.25
C TYR A 69 13.15 25.60 -11.49
N PRO A 70 14.41 25.19 -11.24
CA PRO A 70 14.73 23.77 -11.25
C PRO A 70 13.92 23.02 -10.20
N GLY A 71 13.43 21.83 -10.56
CA GLY A 71 12.58 21.02 -9.67
C GLY A 71 12.58 19.54 -10.00
N LYS A 72 11.95 18.77 -9.14
CA LYS A 72 11.73 17.33 -9.32
C LYS A 72 10.25 17.04 -9.23
N GLU A 73 9.78 16.07 -10.03
CA GLU A 73 8.41 15.58 -10.00
C GLU A 73 8.39 14.08 -9.70
N VAL A 74 7.31 13.62 -9.07
CA VAL A 74 7.07 12.21 -8.80
C VAL A 74 5.88 11.74 -9.61
N MET A 75 6.13 10.85 -10.57
CA MET A 75 5.06 10.16 -11.30
C MET A 75 4.61 8.93 -10.52
N GLN A 76 3.30 8.77 -10.37
CA GLN A 76 2.67 7.71 -9.57
C GLN A 76 1.71 6.93 -10.46
N LEU A 77 1.89 5.60 -10.48
CA LEU A 77 1.03 4.67 -11.21
C LEU A 77 0.12 3.95 -10.21
N TYR A 78 -1.16 4.15 -10.34
CA TYR A 78 -2.17 3.50 -9.51
C TYR A 78 -2.87 2.40 -10.28
N ALA A 79 -3.13 1.28 -9.60
CA ALA A 79 -3.95 0.20 -10.11
C ALA A 79 -5.32 0.19 -9.45
N GLN A 80 -6.34 -0.08 -10.23
CA GLN A 80 -7.69 -0.39 -9.80
C GLN A 80 -8.04 -1.80 -10.28
N ALA A 81 -8.09 -2.75 -9.36
CA ALA A 81 -8.52 -4.12 -9.63
C ALA A 81 -10.06 -4.21 -9.63
N PRO A 82 -10.63 -5.27 -10.23
CA PRO A 82 -12.07 -5.49 -10.17
C PRO A 82 -12.52 -5.71 -8.71
N GLN A 83 -13.70 -5.20 -8.37
CA GLN A 83 -14.37 -5.52 -7.10
C GLN A 83 -15.02 -6.89 -7.20
N GLY A 84 -14.28 -7.91 -6.80
CA GLY A 84 -14.75 -9.29 -6.78
C GLY A 84 -15.15 -9.74 -5.38
N VAL A 85 -15.11 -11.06 -5.13
CA VAL A 85 -15.53 -11.64 -3.84
C VAL A 85 -14.53 -11.42 -2.71
N LEU A 86 -13.26 -11.13 -3.04
CA LEU A 86 -12.21 -10.90 -2.03
C LEU A 86 -12.20 -9.48 -1.49
N GLY A 87 -12.86 -8.54 -2.20
CA GLY A 87 -12.82 -7.13 -1.87
C GLY A 87 -11.48 -6.47 -2.24
N LYS A 88 -11.53 -5.21 -2.63
CA LYS A 88 -10.34 -4.44 -3.05
C LYS A 88 -10.44 -3.00 -2.59
N ALA A 89 -9.31 -2.38 -2.30
CA ALA A 89 -9.25 -0.93 -2.28
C ALA A 89 -9.49 -0.38 -3.69
N LYS A 90 -10.22 0.74 -3.79
CA LYS A 90 -10.57 1.35 -5.07
C LYS A 90 -9.33 1.65 -5.92
N ARG A 91 -8.26 2.11 -5.29
CA ARG A 91 -6.97 2.38 -5.93
C ARG A 91 -5.82 2.00 -5.02
N VAL A 92 -4.76 1.42 -5.61
CA VAL A 92 -3.53 1.06 -4.92
C VAL A 92 -2.36 1.62 -5.71
N LEU A 93 -1.40 2.26 -5.05
CA LEU A 93 -0.15 2.66 -5.67
C LEU A 93 0.62 1.40 -6.10
N ALA A 94 0.77 1.21 -7.42
CA ALA A 94 1.43 0.05 -8.00
C ALA A 94 2.91 0.30 -8.31
N ALA A 95 3.25 1.54 -8.71
CA ALA A 95 4.63 1.96 -8.95
C ALA A 95 4.75 3.49 -8.83
N PHE A 96 5.95 3.96 -8.58
CA PHE A 96 6.27 5.39 -8.66
C PHE A 96 7.73 5.58 -9.08
N GLU A 97 7.99 6.72 -9.69
CA GLU A 97 9.35 7.11 -10.08
C GLU A 97 9.52 8.62 -9.95
N LYS A 98 10.67 9.06 -9.48
CA LYS A 98 10.99 10.48 -9.29
C LYS A 98 12.01 10.94 -10.32
N THR A 99 11.77 12.13 -10.91
CA THR A 99 12.74 12.73 -11.82
C THR A 99 14.03 13.11 -11.10
N ARG A 100 15.11 13.18 -11.84
CA ARG A 100 16.27 14.00 -11.41
C ARG A 100 15.84 15.46 -11.29
N LEU A 101 16.75 16.32 -10.84
CA LEU A 101 16.51 17.76 -10.87
C LEU A 101 16.48 18.21 -12.35
N LEU A 102 15.33 18.74 -12.78
CA LEU A 102 15.13 19.24 -14.14
C LEU A 102 15.23 20.75 -14.16
N ALA A 103 16.09 21.30 -15.00
CA ALA A 103 16.11 22.72 -15.31
C ALA A 103 14.87 23.12 -16.13
N GLN A 104 14.63 24.44 -16.27
CA GLN A 104 13.54 24.94 -17.12
C GLN A 104 13.64 24.40 -18.55
N GLY A 105 12.56 23.86 -19.09
CA GLY A 105 12.47 23.27 -20.43
C GLY A 105 13.10 21.87 -20.53
N GLU A 106 13.72 21.36 -19.47
CA GLU A 106 14.34 20.05 -19.50
C GLU A 106 13.32 18.94 -19.35
N THR A 107 13.50 17.88 -20.14
CA THR A 107 12.65 16.69 -20.15
C THR A 107 13.39 15.45 -19.70
N GLN A 108 12.72 14.57 -18.98
CA GLN A 108 13.18 13.22 -18.64
C GLN A 108 12.12 12.19 -18.97
N LEU A 109 12.54 11.10 -19.61
CA LEU A 109 11.73 9.91 -19.76
C LEU A 109 11.81 9.08 -18.47
N LEU A 110 10.66 8.81 -17.85
CA LEU A 110 10.51 7.87 -16.75
C LEU A 110 9.88 6.57 -17.24
N THR A 111 10.24 5.47 -16.61
CA THR A 111 9.64 4.15 -16.84
C THR A 111 9.17 3.59 -15.51
N LEU A 112 7.86 3.39 -15.37
CA LEU A 112 7.24 2.79 -14.20
C LEU A 112 6.89 1.34 -14.53
N GLU A 113 7.24 0.42 -13.64
CA GLU A 113 6.98 -1.00 -13.81
C GLU A 113 6.21 -1.55 -12.61
N ALA A 114 5.11 -2.24 -12.89
CA ALA A 114 4.25 -2.87 -11.88
C ALA A 114 3.99 -4.33 -12.27
N PRO A 115 4.57 -5.31 -11.54
CA PRO A 115 4.25 -6.71 -11.74
C PRO A 115 2.77 -7.00 -11.48
N VAL A 116 2.08 -7.64 -12.43
CA VAL A 116 0.65 -7.95 -12.32
C VAL A 116 0.37 -8.84 -11.09
N ALA A 117 1.28 -9.75 -10.75
CA ALA A 117 1.15 -10.63 -9.59
C ALA A 117 1.01 -9.86 -8.26
N GLN A 118 1.58 -8.65 -8.15
CA GLN A 118 1.45 -7.80 -6.95
C GLN A 118 0.03 -7.24 -6.74
N LEU A 119 -0.84 -7.37 -7.74
CA LEU A 119 -2.24 -6.95 -7.65
C LEU A 119 -3.16 -8.05 -7.10
N ALA A 120 -2.62 -9.24 -6.85
CA ALA A 120 -3.36 -10.36 -6.27
C ALA A 120 -3.79 -10.04 -4.82
N SER A 121 -4.97 -10.53 -4.45
CA SER A 121 -5.45 -10.48 -3.06
C SER A 121 -5.26 -11.82 -2.39
N TYR A 122 -4.95 -11.79 -1.12
CA TYR A 122 -4.88 -13.00 -0.30
C TYR A 122 -6.29 -13.46 0.08
N ASP A 123 -6.61 -14.71 -0.22
CA ASP A 123 -7.86 -15.35 0.16
C ASP A 123 -7.66 -16.19 1.43
N ASP A 124 -7.91 -15.59 2.56
CA ASP A 124 -7.78 -16.23 3.88
C ASP A 124 -8.95 -17.18 4.18
N LEU A 125 -10.15 -16.87 3.68
CA LEU A 125 -11.36 -17.62 3.96
C LEU A 125 -11.62 -18.77 2.98
N GLY A 126 -10.99 -18.76 1.82
CA GLY A 126 -11.25 -19.76 0.77
C GLY A 126 -12.51 -19.45 -0.04
N LYS A 127 -12.78 -18.16 -0.29
CA LYS A 127 -13.89 -17.75 -1.17
C LYS A 127 -13.65 -18.20 -2.63
N ILE A 128 -12.38 -18.30 -3.02
CA ILE A 128 -11.93 -18.83 -4.32
C ILE A 128 -10.96 -19.98 -4.06
N GLN A 129 -9.83 -19.71 -3.38
CA GLN A 129 -8.81 -20.70 -3.04
C GLN A 129 -8.16 -20.33 -1.70
N LYS A 130 -8.44 -21.13 -0.66
CA LYS A 130 -7.96 -20.85 0.70
C LYS A 130 -6.44 -20.76 0.78
N SER A 131 -5.98 -19.72 1.49
CA SER A 131 -4.56 -19.44 1.73
C SER A 131 -3.74 -19.20 0.47
N ALA A 132 -4.35 -18.59 -0.54
CA ALA A 132 -3.69 -18.29 -1.80
C ALA A 132 -3.77 -16.80 -2.14
N TYR A 133 -2.78 -16.31 -2.91
CA TYR A 133 -2.89 -15.05 -3.61
C TYR A 133 -3.60 -15.26 -4.94
N VAL A 134 -4.67 -14.49 -5.20
CA VAL A 134 -5.54 -14.65 -6.35
C VAL A 134 -5.70 -13.33 -7.09
N LEU A 135 -5.49 -13.37 -8.40
CA LEU A 135 -5.95 -12.34 -9.33
C LEU A 135 -7.38 -12.71 -9.75
N GLU A 136 -8.36 -11.94 -9.30
CA GLU A 136 -9.76 -12.17 -9.67
C GLU A 136 -10.02 -11.80 -11.11
N LYS A 137 -10.90 -12.53 -11.78
CA LYS A 137 -11.35 -12.21 -13.14
C LYS A 137 -11.97 -10.81 -13.21
N GLY A 138 -11.76 -10.12 -14.31
CA GLY A 138 -12.34 -8.81 -14.55
C GLY A 138 -11.33 -7.80 -15.08
N LYS A 139 -11.75 -6.55 -15.13
CA LYS A 139 -10.98 -5.46 -15.72
C LYS A 139 -10.06 -4.81 -14.70
N TYR A 140 -8.76 -4.79 -15.00
CA TYR A 140 -7.73 -4.08 -14.28
C TYR A 140 -7.40 -2.80 -15.02
N GLN A 141 -7.43 -1.68 -14.32
CA GLN A 141 -7.22 -0.34 -14.88
C GLN A 141 -6.04 0.34 -14.21
N PHE A 142 -5.25 1.08 -15.00
CA PHE A 142 -4.06 1.78 -14.52
C PHE A 142 -4.18 3.26 -14.80
N TYR A 143 -3.84 4.04 -13.78
CA TYR A 143 -3.97 5.48 -13.75
C TYR A 143 -2.62 6.10 -13.42
N LEU A 144 -2.15 7.02 -14.26
CA LEU A 144 -0.90 7.74 -14.07
C LEU A 144 -1.18 9.17 -13.62
N GLY A 145 -0.45 9.65 -12.62
CA GLY A 145 -0.63 11.01 -12.14
C GLY A 145 0.37 11.43 -11.08
N THR A 146 0.06 12.53 -10.39
CA THR A 146 0.88 13.14 -9.34
C THR A 146 0.28 12.93 -7.95
N SER A 147 -0.98 12.50 -7.87
CA SER A 147 -1.63 12.09 -6.62
C SER A 147 -2.68 11.04 -6.93
N VAL A 148 -3.26 10.40 -5.91
CA VAL A 148 -4.31 9.39 -6.09
C VAL A 148 -5.56 9.93 -6.79
N ARG A 149 -5.81 11.24 -6.75
CA ARG A 149 -6.97 11.91 -7.37
C ARG A 149 -6.64 12.60 -8.69
N GLU A 150 -5.42 13.13 -8.84
CA GLU A 150 -4.97 13.78 -10.07
C GLU A 150 -4.31 12.76 -11.00
N THR A 151 -5.15 11.94 -11.62
CA THR A 151 -4.72 10.84 -12.48
C THR A 151 -5.55 10.75 -13.75
N GLU A 152 -4.94 10.22 -14.81
CA GLU A 152 -5.61 9.81 -16.04
C GLU A 152 -5.44 8.31 -16.27
N GLN A 153 -6.44 7.66 -16.88
CA GLN A 153 -6.33 6.25 -17.23
C GLN A 153 -5.41 6.08 -18.43
N VAL A 154 -4.33 5.32 -18.25
CA VAL A 154 -3.30 5.10 -19.29
C VAL A 154 -3.30 3.70 -19.87
N PHE A 155 -3.83 2.72 -19.13
CA PHE A 155 -3.84 1.32 -19.57
C PHE A 155 -4.99 0.53 -18.92
N CYS A 156 -5.41 -0.54 -19.57
CA CYS A 156 -6.29 -1.54 -18.98
C CYS A 156 -6.10 -2.90 -19.65
N PHE A 157 -6.32 -3.98 -18.87
CA PHE A 157 -6.43 -5.32 -19.41
C PHE A 157 -7.54 -6.09 -18.66
N THR A 158 -7.92 -7.24 -19.20
CA THR A 158 -8.96 -8.09 -18.60
C THR A 158 -8.39 -9.47 -18.29
N MET A 159 -8.50 -9.89 -17.01
CA MET A 159 -8.27 -11.27 -16.63
C MET A 159 -9.52 -12.09 -16.98
N PRO A 160 -9.40 -13.16 -17.79
CA PRO A 160 -10.55 -13.93 -18.24
C PRO A 160 -11.12 -14.83 -17.12
N GLU A 161 -10.29 -15.25 -16.19
CA GLU A 161 -10.63 -16.17 -15.10
C GLU A 161 -9.87 -15.84 -13.82
N ASP A 162 -10.34 -16.35 -12.68
CA ASP A 162 -9.62 -16.25 -11.41
C ASP A 162 -8.32 -17.06 -11.49
N THR A 163 -7.21 -16.42 -11.17
CA THR A 163 -5.87 -17.02 -11.32
C THR A 163 -5.13 -17.00 -10.00
N VAL A 164 -4.78 -18.19 -9.48
CA VAL A 164 -3.91 -18.33 -8.32
C VAL A 164 -2.47 -18.01 -8.72
N THR A 165 -1.89 -16.99 -8.12
CA THR A 165 -0.49 -16.60 -8.37
C THR A 165 0.47 -17.26 -7.41
N GLU A 166 0.01 -17.54 -6.18
CA GLU A 166 0.83 -18.18 -5.15
C GLU A 166 -0.07 -18.95 -4.18
N GLN A 167 0.24 -20.22 -3.90
CA GLN A 167 -0.43 -21.04 -2.90
C GLN A 167 0.43 -21.10 -1.63
N LEU A 168 -0.15 -20.71 -0.52
CA LEU A 168 0.46 -20.76 0.80
C LEU A 168 -0.23 -21.77 1.72
N THR A 169 0.26 -21.87 2.95
CA THR A 169 -0.39 -22.63 4.03
C THR A 169 -0.91 -21.67 5.08
N ALA A 170 -2.13 -21.93 5.58
CA ALA A 170 -2.72 -21.14 6.66
C ALA A 170 -1.86 -21.23 7.94
N LYS A 171 -1.17 -20.14 8.26
CA LYS A 171 -0.42 -19.96 9.51
C LYS A 171 -0.77 -18.58 10.06
N LEU A 172 -0.61 -18.38 11.37
CA LEU A 172 -0.87 -17.11 12.04
C LEU A 172 -2.29 -16.57 11.79
N VAL A 173 -3.26 -17.47 11.70
CA VAL A 173 -4.67 -17.09 11.54
C VAL A 173 -5.13 -16.37 12.80
N PRO A 174 -5.77 -15.18 12.71
CA PRO A 174 -6.32 -14.51 13.86
C PRO A 174 -7.36 -15.38 14.58
N THR A 175 -7.28 -15.46 15.90
CA THR A 175 -8.20 -16.26 16.72
C THR A 175 -9.24 -15.38 17.40
N SER A 176 -9.01 -14.07 17.52
CA SER A 176 -9.87 -13.13 18.22
C SER A 176 -10.55 -12.10 17.32
N LEU A 177 -10.15 -11.99 16.05
CA LEU A 177 -10.73 -11.02 15.13
C LEU A 177 -12.12 -11.50 14.69
N ALA A 178 -13.17 -10.89 15.26
CA ALA A 178 -14.56 -11.32 15.05
C ALA A 178 -15.16 -10.83 13.73
N GLU A 179 -14.67 -9.74 13.19
CA GLU A 179 -15.21 -9.10 11.99
C GLU A 179 -14.16 -8.25 11.29
N ARG A 180 -14.34 -8.01 10.00
CA ARG A 180 -13.52 -7.09 9.21
C ARG A 180 -14.37 -6.21 8.30
N MET A 181 -13.84 -5.05 7.96
CA MET A 181 -14.49 -4.07 7.10
C MET A 181 -14.53 -4.53 5.63
N LEU A 182 -15.62 -4.19 4.95
CA LEU A 182 -15.81 -4.37 3.52
C LEU A 182 -15.65 -3.03 2.77
N SER A 183 -15.62 -3.09 1.44
CA SER A 183 -15.41 -1.92 0.56
C SER A 183 -16.52 -0.87 0.63
N ASP A 184 -17.69 -1.22 1.14
CA ASP A 184 -18.83 -0.33 1.34
C ASP A 184 -18.88 0.28 2.77
N GLY A 185 -17.92 -0.08 3.63
CA GLY A 185 -17.86 0.34 5.02
C GLY A 185 -18.66 -0.52 5.99
N SER A 186 -19.37 -1.53 5.50
CA SER A 186 -20.00 -2.55 6.35
C SER A 186 -18.98 -3.54 6.89
N PHE A 187 -19.41 -4.44 7.80
CA PHE A 187 -18.53 -5.46 8.38
C PHE A 187 -19.04 -6.86 8.08
N GLU A 188 -18.15 -7.75 7.66
CA GLU A 188 -18.42 -9.18 7.59
C GLU A 188 -17.89 -9.90 8.85
N LYS A 189 -18.65 -10.87 9.32
CA LYS A 189 -18.21 -11.73 10.43
C LYS A 189 -17.17 -12.72 9.95
N LEU A 190 -16.11 -12.87 10.73
CA LEU A 190 -15.08 -13.88 10.48
C LEU A 190 -15.37 -15.17 11.25
N PRO A 191 -15.01 -16.34 10.69
CA PRO A 191 -15.09 -17.59 11.42
C PRO A 191 -14.23 -17.48 12.69
N GLN A 192 -14.82 -17.79 13.84
CA GLN A 192 -14.08 -17.88 15.09
C GLN A 192 -13.47 -19.28 15.18
N SER A 193 -12.16 -19.36 15.32
CA SER A 193 -11.49 -20.57 15.80
C SER A 193 -11.56 -20.60 17.32
N GLU A 194 -11.56 -21.80 17.90
CA GLU A 194 -11.34 -21.93 19.36
C GLU A 194 -10.10 -21.14 19.73
N PRO A 195 -10.14 -20.34 20.82
CA PRO A 195 -9.02 -19.54 21.22
C PRO A 195 -7.87 -20.48 21.58
N ASN A 196 -6.97 -20.67 20.65
CA ASN A 196 -5.66 -21.20 20.94
C ASN A 196 -4.85 -20.04 21.52
N ASP A 197 -5.24 -19.59 22.71
CA ASP A 197 -4.53 -18.53 23.42
C ASP A 197 -3.15 -19.12 23.77
N PRO A 198 -2.08 -18.72 23.08
CA PRO A 198 -0.78 -19.23 23.41
C PRO A 198 -0.53 -18.86 24.88
N ASP A 199 -0.13 -19.83 25.70
CA ASP A 199 0.23 -19.57 27.09
C ASP A 199 1.44 -18.62 27.13
N TYR A 200 1.14 -17.33 27.15
CA TYR A 200 2.15 -16.27 27.26
C TYR A 200 2.83 -16.26 28.64
N SER A 201 2.36 -17.06 29.61
CA SER A 201 3.01 -17.16 30.91
C SER A 201 4.41 -17.80 30.82
N ALA A 202 4.64 -18.64 29.80
CA ALA A 202 5.93 -19.27 29.54
C ALA A 202 6.90 -18.33 28.78
N ILE A 203 6.44 -17.20 28.23
CA ILE A 203 7.31 -16.23 27.56
C ILE A 203 8.11 -15.48 28.63
N LYS A 204 9.41 -15.77 28.68
CA LYS A 204 10.35 -15.02 29.52
C LYS A 204 10.30 -13.54 29.10
N ARG A 205 9.69 -12.72 29.93
CA ARG A 205 9.71 -11.25 29.74
C ARG A 205 11.11 -10.76 30.04
N VAL A 206 11.80 -10.24 29.04
CA VAL A 206 13.05 -9.53 29.23
C VAL A 206 12.73 -8.23 29.97
N PRO A 207 13.36 -7.93 31.13
CA PRO A 207 13.19 -6.68 31.83
C PRO A 207 13.44 -5.51 30.86
N ARG A 208 12.67 -4.42 31.00
CA ARG A 208 12.78 -3.25 30.13
C ARG A 208 14.18 -2.65 30.09
N GLU A 209 14.93 -2.82 31.17
CA GLU A 209 16.33 -2.39 31.32
C GLU A 209 17.30 -3.22 30.46
N GLU A 210 16.93 -4.48 30.16
CA GLU A 210 17.71 -5.38 29.28
C GLU A 210 17.22 -5.37 27.84
N SER A 211 16.03 -4.82 27.58
CA SER A 211 15.40 -4.75 26.25
C SER A 211 15.45 -3.33 25.70
N ASP A 212 16.64 -2.80 25.48
CA ASP A 212 16.76 -1.54 24.75
C ASP A 212 16.51 -1.70 23.22
N GLY A 213 16.12 -2.88 22.82
CA GLY A 213 15.67 -3.20 21.46
C GLY A 213 16.76 -3.29 20.41
N PHE A 214 18.04 -3.08 20.78
CA PHE A 214 19.12 -3.08 19.82
C PHE A 214 20.26 -4.01 20.22
N SER A 215 20.75 -4.77 19.25
CA SER A 215 21.97 -5.56 19.45
C SER A 215 23.19 -4.64 19.65
N PRO A 216 24.24 -5.11 20.31
CA PRO A 216 25.48 -4.34 20.46
C PRO A 216 26.05 -3.84 19.12
N ALA A 217 25.88 -4.61 18.05
CA ALA A 217 26.32 -4.22 16.71
C ALA A 217 25.54 -3.00 16.16
N VAL A 218 24.24 -2.90 16.44
CA VAL A 218 23.42 -1.76 16.02
C VAL A 218 23.79 -0.50 16.81
N ARG A 219 24.12 -0.64 18.10
CA ARG A 219 24.58 0.48 18.95
C ARG A 219 25.89 1.11 18.46
N ALA A 220 26.73 0.32 17.83
CA ALA A 220 28.00 0.80 17.29
C ALA A 220 27.86 1.59 15.99
N LEU A 221 26.65 1.64 15.38
CA LEU A 221 26.43 2.40 14.15
C LEU A 221 26.40 3.93 14.40
N PRO A 222 27.05 4.72 13.54
CA PRO A 222 26.97 6.17 13.62
C PRO A 222 25.53 6.66 13.56
N GLY A 223 25.17 7.58 14.45
CA GLY A 223 23.80 8.14 14.52
C GLY A 223 22.86 7.43 15.50
N HIS A 224 23.23 6.25 16.02
CA HIS A 224 22.41 5.54 17.01
C HIS A 224 22.22 6.33 18.32
N GLN A 225 23.15 7.21 18.66
CA GLN A 225 23.08 8.06 19.85
C GLN A 225 21.86 9.00 19.86
N ILE A 226 21.31 9.33 18.68
CA ILE A 226 20.12 10.18 18.56
C ILE A 226 18.88 9.48 19.15
N TRP A 227 18.81 8.15 19.05
CA TRP A 227 17.65 7.34 19.50
C TRP A 227 17.78 6.83 20.94
N SER A 228 18.99 6.87 21.51
CA SER A 228 19.26 6.37 22.87
C SER A 228 19.17 7.45 23.95
N GLN A 229 18.91 8.70 23.60
CA GLN A 229 18.71 9.76 24.59
C GLN A 229 17.36 9.57 25.29
N PRO A 230 17.33 9.47 26.62
CA PRO A 230 16.07 9.41 27.35
C PRO A 230 15.30 10.71 27.07
N TYR A 231 14.03 10.57 26.70
CA TYR A 231 13.10 11.70 26.60
C TYR A 231 13.07 12.41 27.96
N LYS A 232 13.72 13.57 28.06
CA LYS A 232 13.56 14.45 29.22
C LYS A 232 12.17 15.03 29.11
N LYS A 233 11.26 14.60 29.97
CA LYS A 233 10.06 15.38 30.29
C LYS A 233 10.56 16.69 30.89
N ASP A 234 10.46 17.76 30.16
CA ASP A 234 10.57 19.08 30.77
C ASP A 234 9.42 19.22 31.75
N ALA A 235 9.79 19.62 32.98
CA ALA A 235 8.91 19.80 34.10
C ALA A 235 8.00 21.02 33.91
#